data_3f3628f4156ffa7fef20ac1c0c47c326
#
_entry.id   3f3628f4156ffa7fef20ac1c0c47c326
#
_cell.length_a   1.000
_cell.length_b   1.000
_cell.length_c   1.000
_cell.angle_alpha   90.00
_cell.angle_beta   90.00
_cell.angle_gamma   90.00
#
_symmetry.space_group_name_H-M   'P 1'
#
loop_
_entity.id
_entity.type
_entity.pdbx_description
1 polymer ?
#
loop_
_entity_poly.entity_id
_entity_poly.type
_entity_poly.pdbx_seq_one_letter_code
_entity_poly.pdbx_strand_id
1 'polypeptide(L)'
;VHVNIVGQDLGLIIGRRGQTLDALQFLVNQVANRGEGRRVRIILDAEGYRARRAEALSALARRMAARARRLRRKVALEPMNAVERRIVHLALADDPDVETYSEGEEPHRRVIIVPRDA
;
A
#
# COMPACT_ATOMS: atom_id res chain seq x y z
N VAL A 1 -5.50 -18.10 5.36
CA VAL A 1 -5.15 -18.12 6.78
C VAL A 1 -4.60 -16.77 7.20
N HIS A 2 -5.20 -16.19 8.21
CA HIS A 2 -4.77 -14.91 8.76
C HIS A 2 -4.07 -15.15 10.09
N VAL A 3 -2.86 -14.62 10.22
CA VAL A 3 -2.08 -14.72 11.46
C VAL A 3 -1.81 -13.31 11.94
N ASN A 4 -2.22 -13.04 13.17
CA ASN A 4 -2.01 -11.73 13.77
C ASN A 4 -0.91 -11.81 14.84
N ILE A 5 0.12 -11.00 14.67
CA ILE A 5 1.21 -10.91 15.64
C ILE A 5 0.80 -9.90 16.70
N VAL A 6 0.86 -10.32 17.95
CA VAL A 6 0.51 -9.45 19.08
C VAL A 6 1.71 -9.27 20.00
N GLY A 7 1.73 -8.18 20.74
CA GLY A 7 2.82 -7.90 21.65
C GLY A 7 3.02 -6.41 21.83
N GLN A 8 4.14 -6.09 22.46
CA GLN A 8 4.55 -4.70 22.65
C GLN A 8 5.64 -4.36 21.63
N ASP A 9 5.71 -3.08 21.27
CA ASP A 9 6.77 -2.59 20.38
C ASP A 9 6.89 -3.35 19.07
N LEU A 10 5.79 -3.50 18.37
CA LEU A 10 5.77 -4.20 17.09
C LEU A 10 6.39 -3.40 15.94
N GLY A 11 6.88 -2.20 16.22
CA GLY A 11 7.45 -1.34 15.18
C GLY A 11 8.57 -1.98 14.38
N LEU A 12 9.44 -2.76 15.04
CA LEU A 12 10.54 -3.44 14.34
C LEU A 12 10.04 -4.55 13.42
N ILE A 13 8.95 -5.21 13.82
CA ILE A 13 8.36 -6.30 13.01
C ILE A 13 7.60 -5.72 11.83
N ILE A 14 6.94 -4.60 12.02
CA ILE A 14 6.21 -3.93 10.95
C ILE A 14 7.18 -3.29 9.98
N GLY A 15 8.18 -2.59 10.51
CA GLY A 15 9.14 -1.87 9.71
C GLY A 15 8.56 -0.63 9.08
N ARG A 16 9.36 0.04 8.28
CA ARG A 16 8.94 1.27 7.63
C ARG A 16 7.88 0.96 6.57
N ARG A 17 6.70 1.55 6.72
CA ARG A 17 5.56 1.35 5.82
C ARG A 17 5.17 -0.12 5.66
N GLY A 18 5.43 -0.92 6.68
CA GLY A 18 5.07 -2.33 6.63
C GLY A 18 6.03 -3.20 5.83
N GLN A 19 7.20 -2.70 5.45
CA GLN A 19 8.15 -3.45 4.63
C GLN A 19 8.63 -4.73 5.30
N THR A 20 8.94 -4.68 6.58
CA THR A 20 9.39 -5.86 7.31
C THR A 20 8.26 -6.89 7.42
N LEU A 21 7.06 -6.42 7.72
CA LEU A 21 5.89 -7.29 7.81
C LEU A 21 5.62 -7.98 6.47
N ASP A 22 5.73 -7.25 5.36
CA ASP A 22 5.55 -7.81 4.02
C ASP A 22 6.63 -8.84 3.69
N ALA A 23 7.88 -8.56 4.06
CA ALA A 23 8.98 -9.49 3.83
C ALA A 23 8.79 -10.77 4.65
N LEU A 24 8.36 -10.65 5.89
CA LEU A 24 8.06 -11.82 6.73
C LEU A 24 6.92 -12.63 6.14
N GLN A 25 5.87 -11.97 5.66
CA GLN A 25 4.76 -12.66 5.02
C GLN A 25 5.23 -13.47 3.82
N PHE A 26 6.08 -12.88 2.99
CA PHE A 26 6.63 -13.58 1.84
C PHE A 26 7.40 -14.82 2.28
N LEU A 27 8.28 -14.70 3.27
CA LEU A 27 9.09 -15.82 3.75
C LEU A 27 8.24 -16.93 4.36
N VAL A 28 7.23 -16.55 5.14
CA VAL A 28 6.32 -17.53 5.75
C VAL A 28 5.58 -18.33 4.67
N ASN A 29 5.12 -17.64 3.63
CA ASN A 29 4.45 -18.33 2.52
C ASN A 29 5.39 -19.24 1.77
N GLN A 30 6.65 -18.85 1.59
CA GLN A 30 7.64 -19.71 0.94
C GLN A 30 7.86 -20.99 1.73
N VAL A 31 8.00 -20.87 3.04
CA VAL A 31 8.22 -22.03 3.90
C VAL A 31 6.98 -22.93 3.94
N ALA A 32 5.81 -22.33 4.09
CA ALA A 32 4.56 -23.09 4.20
C ALA A 32 4.21 -23.85 2.92
N ASN A 33 4.70 -23.40 1.78
CA ASN A 33 4.38 -24.00 0.48
C ASN A 33 5.53 -24.82 -0.09
N ARG A 34 6.45 -25.26 0.76
CA ARG A 34 7.52 -26.17 0.32
C ARG A 34 6.95 -27.54 0.00
N GLY A 35 7.47 -28.11 -1.05
CA GLY A 35 7.12 -29.47 -1.42
C GLY A 35 5.83 -29.53 -2.22
N GLU A 36 5.37 -30.78 -2.42
CA GLU A 36 4.17 -31.03 -3.18
C GLU A 36 2.98 -31.05 -2.26
N GLY A 37 1.95 -30.37 -2.59
CA GLY A 37 0.77 -30.37 -1.78
C GLY A 37 -0.08 -29.18 -2.03
N ARG A 38 -1.09 -29.02 -1.18
CA ARG A 38 -2.00 -27.88 -1.28
C ARG A 38 -1.28 -26.59 -1.03
N ARG A 39 -1.52 -25.63 -1.88
CA ARG A 39 -1.04 -24.28 -1.66
C ARG A 39 -1.81 -23.61 -0.53
N VAL A 40 -1.08 -22.96 0.35
CA VAL A 40 -1.64 -22.22 1.46
C VAL A 40 -1.26 -20.77 1.31
N ARG A 41 -2.20 -19.88 1.50
CA ARG A 41 -1.94 -18.44 1.51
C ARG A 41 -2.04 -17.94 2.94
N ILE A 42 -0.94 -17.43 3.46
CA ILE A 42 -0.86 -16.90 4.80
C ILE A 42 -0.73 -15.37 4.71
N ILE A 43 -1.57 -14.67 5.44
CA ILE A 43 -1.52 -13.23 5.56
C ILE A 43 -1.09 -12.91 6.97
N LEU A 44 0.05 -12.23 7.10
CA LEU A 44 0.53 -11.77 8.40
C LEU A 44 0.07 -10.35 8.63
N ASP A 45 -0.37 -10.07 9.84
CA ASP A 45 -0.68 -8.73 10.26
C ASP A 45 -0.12 -8.51 11.67
N ALA A 46 -0.03 -7.29 12.10
CA ALA A 46 0.46 -6.93 13.41
C ALA A 46 -0.54 -5.93 14.01
N GLU A 47 -1.47 -6.47 14.81
CA GLU A 47 -2.47 -5.68 15.52
C GLU A 47 -3.20 -4.64 14.68
N GLY A 48 -3.71 -5.09 13.53
CA GLY A 48 -4.50 -4.22 12.67
C GLY A 48 -3.69 -3.21 11.88
N TYR A 49 -2.37 -3.39 11.77
CA TYR A 49 -1.53 -2.47 11.04
C TYR A 49 -2.00 -2.26 9.61
N ARG A 50 -2.36 -3.35 8.91
CA ARG A 50 -2.71 -3.25 7.50
C ARG A 50 -3.95 -2.39 7.26
N ALA A 51 -4.95 -2.52 8.14
CA ALA A 51 -6.15 -1.68 8.05
C ALA A 51 -5.84 -0.21 8.34
N ARG A 52 -5.02 0.04 9.36
CA ARG A 52 -4.61 1.42 9.69
C ARG A 52 -3.79 2.03 8.55
N ARG A 53 -2.92 1.24 7.94
CA ARG A 53 -2.11 1.71 6.81
C ARG A 53 -2.99 2.05 5.61
N ALA A 54 -3.99 1.19 5.32
CA ALA A 54 -4.93 1.44 4.23
C ALA A 54 -5.71 2.74 4.45
N GLU A 55 -6.18 2.98 5.68
CA GLU A 55 -6.86 4.22 6.03
C GLU A 55 -5.96 5.42 5.85
N ALA A 56 -4.71 5.32 6.33
CA ALA A 56 -3.74 6.40 6.22
C ALA A 56 -3.43 6.72 4.75
N LEU A 57 -3.31 5.69 3.91
CA LEU A 57 -3.05 5.87 2.48
C LEU A 57 -4.24 6.52 1.77
N SER A 58 -5.46 6.11 2.12
CA SER A 58 -6.66 6.71 1.53
C SER A 58 -6.76 8.19 1.91
N ALA A 59 -6.48 8.52 3.17
CA ALA A 59 -6.49 9.91 3.62
C ALA A 59 -5.39 10.73 2.93
N LEU A 60 -4.19 10.16 2.80
CA LEU A 60 -3.10 10.81 2.08
C LEU A 60 -3.47 11.07 0.63
N ALA A 61 -4.06 10.08 -0.03
CA ALA A 61 -4.49 10.21 -1.42
C ALA A 61 -5.46 11.38 -1.59
N ARG A 62 -6.44 11.49 -0.70
CA ARG A 62 -7.41 12.59 -0.77
C ARG A 62 -6.76 13.95 -0.54
N ARG A 63 -5.83 14.05 0.42
CA ARG A 63 -5.11 15.31 0.66
C ARG A 63 -4.27 15.70 -0.56
N MET A 64 -3.59 14.73 -1.15
CA MET A 64 -2.73 15.00 -2.30
C MET A 64 -3.54 15.32 -3.55
N ALA A 65 -4.72 14.72 -3.70
CA ALA A 65 -5.64 15.09 -4.78
C ALA A 65 -6.09 16.53 -4.64
N ALA A 66 -6.44 16.97 -3.43
CA ALA A 66 -6.82 18.35 -3.17
C ALA A 66 -5.66 19.31 -3.50
N ARG A 67 -4.43 18.90 -3.17
CA ARG A 67 -3.26 19.68 -3.48
C ARG A 67 -3.03 19.78 -4.99
N ALA A 68 -3.19 18.69 -5.72
CA ALA A 68 -3.04 18.67 -7.17
C ALA A 68 -4.06 19.61 -7.82
N ARG A 69 -5.30 19.58 -7.38
CA ARG A 69 -6.35 20.48 -7.88
C ARG A 69 -6.01 21.93 -7.61
N ARG A 70 -5.59 22.24 -6.38
CA ARG A 70 -5.28 23.61 -5.99
C ARG A 70 -4.10 24.17 -6.77
N LEU A 71 -3.06 23.37 -6.93
CA LEU A 71 -1.84 23.81 -7.62
C LEU A 71 -1.92 23.66 -9.14
N ARG A 72 -2.92 22.93 -9.63
CA ARG A 72 -3.08 22.60 -11.05
C ARG A 72 -1.84 21.93 -11.62
N ARG A 73 -1.28 21.02 -10.82
CA ARG A 73 -0.05 20.30 -11.16
C ARG A 73 -0.16 18.85 -10.78
N LYS A 74 0.60 18.01 -11.47
CA LYS A 74 0.77 16.63 -11.06
C LYS A 74 1.43 16.57 -9.69
N VAL A 75 1.00 15.61 -8.90
CA VAL A 75 1.61 15.33 -7.60
C VAL A 75 2.06 13.88 -7.60
N ALA A 76 3.33 13.65 -7.30
CA ALA A 76 3.88 12.31 -7.18
C ALA A 76 3.89 11.88 -5.73
N LEU A 77 3.40 10.68 -5.46
CA LEU A 77 3.50 10.08 -4.14
C LEU A 77 4.82 9.34 -4.01
N GLU A 78 5.19 8.98 -2.79
CA GLU A 78 6.39 8.19 -2.58
C GLU A 78 6.20 6.78 -3.14
N PRO A 79 7.29 6.09 -3.49
CA PRO A 79 7.19 4.72 -3.95
C PRO A 79 6.47 3.83 -2.93
N MET A 80 5.68 2.90 -3.43
CA MET A 80 4.93 1.97 -2.59
C MET A 80 4.68 0.69 -3.38
N ASN A 81 4.35 -0.39 -2.68
CA ASN A 81 4.10 -1.66 -3.33
C ASN A 81 2.77 -1.67 -4.09
N ALA A 82 2.53 -2.72 -4.86
CA ALA A 82 1.35 -2.78 -5.73
C ALA A 82 0.04 -2.73 -4.95
N VAL A 83 -0.02 -3.37 -3.79
CA VAL A 83 -1.22 -3.36 -2.95
C VAL A 83 -1.54 -1.94 -2.49
N GLU A 84 -0.52 -1.21 -2.06
CA GLU A 84 -0.69 0.16 -1.60
C GLU A 84 -1.06 1.10 -2.74
N ARG A 85 -0.43 0.94 -3.89
CA ARG A 85 -0.79 1.74 -5.06
C ARG A 85 -2.25 1.53 -5.45
N ARG A 86 -2.74 0.29 -5.34
CA ARG A 86 -4.13 0.00 -5.61
C ARG A 86 -5.07 0.73 -4.64
N ILE A 87 -4.70 0.78 -3.36
CA ILE A 87 -5.49 1.51 -2.36
C ILE A 87 -5.63 2.97 -2.76
N VAL A 88 -4.55 3.59 -3.20
CA VAL A 88 -4.57 4.98 -3.65
C VAL A 88 -5.48 5.16 -4.88
N HIS A 89 -5.32 4.30 -5.89
CA HIS A 89 -6.14 4.37 -7.09
C HIS A 89 -7.64 4.23 -6.76
N LEU A 90 -7.98 3.30 -5.88
CA LEU A 90 -9.38 3.08 -5.49
C LEU A 90 -9.92 4.25 -4.69
N ALA A 91 -9.10 4.85 -3.82
CA ALA A 91 -9.53 5.99 -3.02
C ALA A 91 -9.89 7.20 -3.89
N LEU A 92 -9.29 7.32 -5.06
CA LEU A 92 -9.50 8.45 -5.95
C LEU A 92 -10.32 8.11 -7.20
N ALA A 93 -10.78 6.85 -7.31
CA ALA A 93 -11.52 6.40 -8.50
C ALA A 93 -12.80 7.21 -8.74
N ASP A 94 -13.44 7.68 -7.65
CA ASP A 94 -14.67 8.45 -7.75
C ASP A 94 -14.47 9.97 -7.78
N ASP A 95 -13.24 10.41 -7.77
CA ASP A 95 -12.95 11.85 -7.79
C ASP A 95 -12.97 12.32 -9.25
N PRO A 96 -13.94 13.15 -9.63
CA PRO A 96 -14.06 13.58 -11.04
C PRO A 96 -12.99 14.56 -11.47
N ASP A 97 -12.27 15.14 -10.53
CA ASP A 97 -11.31 16.20 -10.81
C ASP A 97 -9.87 15.74 -10.96
N VAL A 98 -9.60 14.48 -10.73
CA VAL A 98 -8.25 13.94 -10.87
C VAL A 98 -8.25 12.60 -11.57
N GLU A 99 -7.10 12.25 -12.12
CA GLU A 99 -6.81 10.92 -12.64
C GLU A 99 -5.54 10.42 -11.94
N THR A 100 -5.36 9.12 -11.90
CA THR A 100 -4.17 8.53 -11.30
C THR A 100 -3.57 7.49 -12.22
N TYR A 101 -2.26 7.40 -12.21
CA TYR A 101 -1.55 6.33 -12.88
C TYR A 101 -0.28 5.99 -12.10
N SER A 102 0.26 4.82 -12.34
CA SER A 102 1.52 4.41 -11.73
C SER A 102 2.66 4.59 -12.70
N GLU A 103 3.82 4.97 -12.19
CA GLU A 103 5.00 5.18 -13.02
C GLU A 103 6.24 4.67 -12.29
N GLY A 104 7.28 4.32 -13.05
CA GLY A 104 8.53 3.82 -12.50
C GLY A 104 8.58 2.31 -12.44
N GLU A 105 9.71 1.78 -12.04
CA GLU A 105 9.93 0.34 -11.92
C GLU A 105 10.09 -0.06 -10.47
N GLU A 106 9.62 -1.25 -10.13
CA GLU A 106 9.82 -1.78 -8.79
C GLU A 106 11.31 -1.78 -8.44
N PRO A 107 11.71 -1.46 -7.22
CA PRO A 107 10.86 -1.13 -6.07
C PRO A 107 10.54 0.36 -5.95
N HIS A 108 10.76 1.15 -6.98
CA HIS A 108 10.58 2.60 -6.97
C HIS A 108 9.30 3.08 -7.65
N ARG A 109 8.39 2.17 -7.93
CA ARG A 109 7.15 2.51 -8.62
C ARG A 109 6.21 3.27 -7.71
N ARG A 110 5.57 4.30 -8.23
CA ARG A 110 4.75 5.22 -7.45
C ARG A 110 3.51 5.65 -8.21
N VAL A 111 2.56 6.24 -7.48
CA VAL A 111 1.34 6.79 -8.07
C VAL A 111 1.54 8.27 -8.36
N ILE A 112 1.07 8.68 -9.52
CA ILE A 112 1.02 10.08 -9.92
C ILE A 112 -0.44 10.49 -9.96
N ILE A 113 -0.77 11.62 -9.34
CA ILE A 113 -2.11 12.19 -9.33
C ILE A 113 -2.11 13.39 -10.28
N VAL A 114 -2.98 13.36 -11.25
CA VAL A 114 -3.05 14.39 -12.31
C VAL A 114 -4.38 15.14 -12.21
N PRO A 115 -4.37 16.47 -12.05
CA PRO A 115 -5.61 17.21 -12.10
C PRO A 115 -6.18 17.17 -13.52
N ARG A 116 -7.50 16.98 -13.60
CA ARG A 116 -8.14 16.96 -14.89
C ARG A 116 -8.43 18.33 -15.34
N ASP A 117 -7.93 19.30 -15.26
CA ASP A 117 -8.22 20.43 -15.68
C ASP A 117 -7.97 20.91 -16.34
N ALA A 118 -8.18 21.04 -16.43
CA ALA A 118 -8.21 21.68 -17.10
C ALA A 118 -7.82 23.01 -17.26
#